data_eef2dfb360c1880e9ea0911576e3c569
#
_entry.id   eef2dfb360c1880e9ea0911576e3c569
#
_cell.length_a   1.000
_cell.length_b   1.000
_cell.length_c   1.000
_cell.angle_alpha   90.00
_cell.angle_beta   90.00
_cell.angle_gamma   90.00
#
_symmetry.space_group_name_H-M   'P 1'
#
loop_
_entity.id
_entity.type
_entity.pdbx_description
1 polymer ?
#
loop_
_entity_poly.entity_id
_entity_poly.type
_entity_poly.pdbx_seq_one_letter_code
_entity_poly.pdbx_strand_id
1 'polypeptide(L)'
;MRALVLLAAATACMAMPGPQSFPASLPASRESDQTTLGNKIHELGMDVSLGLQKSGNVVVSPLSISALLSVLMMGSAGRTHQELRRGLHVEDAHSENDFHHSFQRLMEDISSDGPDVTLNIANGLFLQRGAGIIYNFTHKARTHYNSVVSTLDFNNSSVASTKTINNWVNESTSGMIPNLLTQPLDPLTTFVAVNTVFFNGKWVTPFDPLMTTDMEFDTGAGKVQVPIMSGTFAINYINIPELKAHMAAFPYKGGRQAMYIILPRGQPIGNLEALEQELSAEKINSLIAKMRPLEMRVGLPRMRLSFKSSLRDTLKKLHMGSMFNPAAANFSRLTTLPVWVDDVVHETVIEVTEEGTKAAAATGALSFRSGNSNIFFVNRPAIIFIRDEVSGVPLFWGKLVRPEPLRT
;
A
#
# COMPACT_ATOMS: atom_id res chain seq x y z
N MET A 1 -57.85 47.42 2.84
CA MET A 1 -56.48 47.44 2.35
C MET A 1 -55.77 46.18 2.86
N ARG A 2 -55.60 45.17 1.97
CA ARG A 2 -54.84 43.95 2.30
C ARG A 2 -53.49 44.07 1.61
N ALA A 3 -52.44 44.10 2.42
CA ALA A 3 -51.04 44.09 1.90
C ALA A 3 -50.62 42.66 1.59
N LEU A 4 -50.27 42.39 0.34
CA LEU A 4 -49.69 41.14 -0.14
C LEU A 4 -48.20 41.20 0.16
N VAL A 5 -47.68 40.28 1.00
CA VAL A 5 -46.27 40.06 1.20
C VAL A 5 -45.81 38.98 0.23
N LEU A 6 -45.07 39.37 -0.79
CA LEU A 6 -44.39 38.46 -1.70
C LEU A 6 -43.09 37.95 -1.00
N LEU A 7 -43.04 36.66 -0.66
CA LEU A 7 -41.84 35.98 -0.25
C LEU A 7 -41.06 35.58 -1.52
N ALA A 8 -39.94 36.26 -1.79
CA ALA A 8 -38.98 35.84 -2.82
C ALA A 8 -38.11 34.71 -2.26
N ALA A 9 -38.33 33.50 -2.74
CA ALA A 9 -37.42 32.37 -2.47
C ALA A 9 -36.14 32.54 -3.30
N ALA A 10 -35.08 32.96 -2.65
CA ALA A 10 -33.76 32.96 -3.26
C ALA A 10 -33.24 31.51 -3.36
N THR A 11 -33.27 30.94 -4.56
CA THR A 11 -32.64 29.66 -4.87
C THR A 11 -31.13 29.85 -4.85
N ALA A 12 -30.46 29.52 -3.75
CA ALA A 12 -29.04 29.45 -3.69
C ALA A 12 -28.59 28.26 -4.55
N CYS A 13 -28.08 28.55 -5.72
CA CYS A 13 -27.38 27.61 -6.57
C CYS A 13 -26.05 27.30 -5.86
N MET A 14 -25.98 26.22 -5.07
CA MET A 14 -24.71 25.72 -4.55
C MET A 14 -23.90 25.23 -5.75
N ALA A 15 -22.85 25.97 -6.09
CA ALA A 15 -21.85 25.55 -7.03
C ALA A 15 -21.25 24.21 -6.55
N MET A 16 -21.33 23.18 -7.38
CA MET A 16 -20.59 21.93 -7.13
C MET A 16 -19.11 22.26 -6.93
N PRO A 17 -18.41 21.61 -5.97
CA PRO A 17 -16.97 21.75 -5.90
C PRO A 17 -16.39 21.28 -7.24
N GLY A 18 -15.69 22.19 -7.93
CA GLY A 18 -15.00 21.88 -9.18
C GLY A 18 -13.99 20.74 -8.95
N PRO A 19 -13.53 20.08 -10.02
CA PRO A 19 -12.52 19.03 -9.90
C PRO A 19 -11.32 19.62 -9.15
N GLN A 20 -11.05 19.07 -7.96
CA GLN A 20 -9.89 19.50 -7.18
C GLN A 20 -8.64 19.10 -7.97
N SER A 21 -7.89 20.11 -8.38
CA SER A 21 -6.58 19.90 -9.00
C SER A 21 -5.65 19.24 -7.99
N PHE A 22 -4.93 18.21 -8.41
CA PHE A 22 -3.84 17.64 -7.62
C PHE A 22 -2.86 18.74 -7.21
N PRO A 23 -2.17 18.60 -6.05
CA PRO A 23 -1.23 19.61 -5.58
C PRO A 23 -0.14 19.90 -6.62
N ALA A 24 0.41 21.13 -6.57
CA ALA A 24 1.40 21.61 -7.51
C ALA A 24 2.61 20.67 -7.59
N SER A 25 3.05 20.38 -8.82
CA SER A 25 4.23 19.57 -9.11
C SER A 25 5.50 20.08 -8.40
N LEU A 26 6.36 19.14 -8.00
CA LEU A 26 7.69 19.41 -7.47
C LEU A 26 8.57 20.15 -8.52
N PRO A 27 9.67 20.81 -8.12
CA PRO A 27 10.66 21.35 -9.06
C PRO A 27 11.17 20.24 -10.01
N ALA A 28 11.26 20.52 -11.30
CA ALA A 28 11.50 19.53 -12.38
C ALA A 28 12.68 18.57 -12.16
N SER A 29 13.76 18.99 -11.49
CA SER A 29 14.89 18.13 -11.16
C SER A 29 14.60 17.14 -10.01
N ARG A 30 13.76 17.51 -9.05
CA ARG A 30 13.28 16.62 -7.99
C ARG A 30 12.23 15.64 -8.49
N GLU A 31 11.40 16.08 -9.44
CA GLU A 31 10.37 15.29 -10.07
C GLU A 31 10.95 14.10 -10.86
N SER A 32 12.07 14.31 -11.60
CA SER A 32 12.70 13.24 -12.37
C SER A 32 13.31 12.15 -11.48
N ASP A 33 13.99 12.53 -10.40
CA ASP A 33 14.67 11.57 -9.50
C ASP A 33 13.65 10.77 -8.65
N GLN A 34 12.60 11.45 -8.17
CA GLN A 34 11.54 10.79 -7.39
C GLN A 34 10.68 9.90 -8.27
N THR A 35 10.37 10.31 -9.50
CA THR A 35 9.64 9.48 -10.47
C THR A 35 10.43 8.23 -10.82
N THR A 36 11.74 8.35 -11.03
CA THR A 36 12.62 7.19 -11.31
C THR A 36 12.64 6.22 -10.13
N LEU A 37 12.81 6.72 -8.89
CA LEU A 37 12.76 5.90 -7.68
C LEU A 37 11.38 5.27 -7.50
N GLY A 38 10.31 6.03 -7.76
CA GLY A 38 8.93 5.57 -7.69
C GLY A 38 8.64 4.42 -8.64
N ASN A 39 9.14 4.48 -9.87
CA ASN A 39 9.00 3.40 -10.85
C ASN A 39 9.71 2.12 -10.37
N LYS A 40 10.95 2.22 -9.85
CA LYS A 40 11.70 1.07 -9.31
C LYS A 40 10.99 0.42 -8.11
N ILE A 41 10.43 1.23 -7.21
CA ILE A 41 9.60 0.75 -6.09
C ILE A 41 8.35 0.04 -6.61
N HIS A 42 7.73 0.57 -7.66
CA HIS A 42 6.54 -0.02 -8.27
C HIS A 42 6.84 -1.38 -8.90
N GLU A 43 7.91 -1.47 -9.69
CA GLU A 43 8.35 -2.70 -10.33
C GLU A 43 8.62 -3.80 -9.31
N LEU A 44 9.40 -3.51 -8.27
CA LEU A 44 9.64 -4.47 -7.18
C LEU A 44 8.32 -4.92 -6.52
N GLY A 45 7.37 -4.00 -6.30
CA GLY A 45 6.08 -4.34 -5.71
C GLY A 45 5.26 -5.30 -6.56
N MET A 46 5.28 -5.11 -7.88
CA MET A 46 4.62 -6.00 -8.85
C MET A 46 5.31 -7.36 -8.90
N ASP A 47 6.64 -7.41 -8.94
CA ASP A 47 7.43 -8.65 -8.91
C ASP A 47 7.13 -9.47 -7.64
N VAL A 48 7.06 -8.81 -6.48
CA VAL A 48 6.71 -9.45 -5.21
C VAL A 48 5.26 -9.95 -5.25
N SER A 49 4.31 -9.14 -5.74
CA SER A 49 2.90 -9.53 -5.84
C SER A 49 2.71 -10.76 -6.74
N LEU A 50 3.35 -10.77 -7.91
CA LEU A 50 3.34 -11.91 -8.84
C LEU A 50 4.02 -13.14 -8.24
N GLY A 51 5.14 -12.95 -7.54
CA GLY A 51 5.91 -14.03 -6.91
C GLY A 51 5.17 -14.74 -5.76
N LEU A 52 4.22 -14.04 -5.12
CA LEU A 52 3.44 -14.58 -3.99
C LEU A 52 2.40 -15.62 -4.37
N GLN A 53 1.94 -15.71 -5.62
CA GLN A 53 1.05 -16.73 -6.19
C GLN A 53 0.08 -17.39 -5.18
N LYS A 54 -0.83 -16.62 -4.59
CA LYS A 54 -1.80 -17.13 -3.62
C LYS A 54 -3.23 -17.04 -4.17
N SER A 55 -4.05 -18.03 -3.86
CA SER A 55 -5.47 -18.13 -4.25
C SER A 55 -6.40 -17.22 -3.44
N GLY A 56 -5.96 -16.06 -2.99
CA GLY A 56 -6.75 -15.16 -2.16
C GLY A 56 -6.33 -13.71 -2.36
N ASN A 57 -6.73 -12.86 -1.44
CA ASN A 57 -6.26 -11.49 -1.42
C ASN A 57 -4.74 -11.48 -1.27
N VAL A 58 -4.07 -10.65 -2.07
CA VAL A 58 -2.65 -10.33 -1.93
C VAL A 58 -2.56 -8.82 -1.92
N VAL A 59 -2.06 -8.26 -0.85
CA VAL A 59 -1.80 -6.82 -0.75
C VAL A 59 -0.44 -6.61 -0.12
N VAL A 60 0.46 -6.00 -0.84
CA VAL A 60 1.81 -5.68 -0.38
C VAL A 60 2.02 -4.17 -0.34
N SER A 61 3.00 -3.72 0.41
CA SER A 61 3.46 -2.33 0.36
C SER A 61 4.80 -2.25 -0.36
N PRO A 62 4.81 -1.84 -1.65
CA PRO A 62 6.05 -1.71 -2.42
C PRO A 62 7.06 -0.78 -1.74
N LEU A 63 6.59 0.39 -1.28
CA LEU A 63 7.43 1.35 -0.56
C LEU A 63 8.11 0.75 0.67
N SER A 64 7.34 0.06 1.49
CA SER A 64 7.82 -0.47 2.77
C SER A 64 8.77 -1.66 2.58
N ILE A 65 8.46 -2.57 1.63
CA ILE A 65 9.36 -3.66 1.26
C ILE A 65 10.67 -3.12 0.69
N SER A 66 10.60 -2.11 -0.20
CA SER A 66 11.79 -1.45 -0.75
C SER A 66 12.63 -0.81 0.35
N ALA A 67 12.00 -0.16 1.34
CA ALA A 67 12.68 0.40 2.49
C ALA A 67 13.43 -0.68 3.29
N LEU A 68 12.75 -1.77 3.64
CA LEU A 68 13.38 -2.88 4.39
C LEU A 68 14.54 -3.51 3.62
N LEU A 69 14.36 -3.83 2.33
CA LEU A 69 15.41 -4.40 1.49
C LEU A 69 16.59 -3.44 1.30
N SER A 70 16.33 -2.13 1.25
CA SER A 70 17.38 -1.10 1.21
C SER A 70 18.21 -1.05 2.50
N VAL A 71 17.57 -1.25 3.66
CA VAL A 71 18.30 -1.40 4.93
C VAL A 71 19.16 -2.66 4.93
N LEU A 72 18.63 -3.79 4.43
CA LEU A 72 19.40 -5.03 4.30
C LEU A 72 20.57 -4.85 3.30
N MET A 73 20.35 -4.16 2.19
CA MET A 73 21.38 -3.83 1.21
C MET A 73 22.51 -3.01 1.85
N MET A 74 22.17 -1.95 2.59
CA MET A 74 23.14 -1.09 3.29
C MET A 74 24.01 -1.87 4.28
N GLY A 75 23.44 -2.91 4.93
CA GLY A 75 24.16 -3.78 5.88
C GLY A 75 24.94 -4.91 5.24
N SER A 76 24.75 -5.16 3.94
CA SER A 76 25.31 -6.29 3.22
C SER A 76 26.59 -5.95 2.46
N ALA A 77 27.33 -6.99 2.04
CA ALA A 77 28.50 -6.89 1.19
C ALA A 77 28.56 -8.04 0.16
N GLY A 78 29.49 -7.94 -0.80
CA GLY A 78 29.75 -8.98 -1.79
C GLY A 78 28.51 -9.40 -2.59
N ARG A 79 28.30 -10.71 -2.72
CA ARG A 79 27.19 -11.28 -3.50
C ARG A 79 25.81 -10.88 -2.94
N THR A 80 25.63 -10.90 -1.63
CA THR A 80 24.37 -10.52 -0.98
C THR A 80 23.97 -9.08 -1.33
N HIS A 81 24.95 -8.17 -1.31
CA HIS A 81 24.74 -6.78 -1.70
C HIS A 81 24.37 -6.64 -3.19
N GLN A 82 25.04 -7.38 -4.08
CA GLN A 82 24.74 -7.34 -5.52
C GLN A 82 23.34 -7.88 -5.82
N GLU A 83 22.93 -8.98 -5.18
CA GLU A 83 21.60 -9.55 -5.34
C GLU A 83 20.50 -8.56 -4.87
N LEU A 84 20.72 -7.90 -3.73
CA LEU A 84 19.78 -6.89 -3.22
C LEU A 84 19.73 -5.64 -4.12
N ARG A 85 20.86 -5.16 -4.66
CA ARG A 85 20.88 -4.07 -5.63
C ARG A 85 20.06 -4.40 -6.87
N ARG A 86 20.22 -5.63 -7.38
CA ARG A 86 19.47 -6.12 -8.56
C ARG A 86 17.97 -6.20 -8.25
N GLY A 87 17.61 -6.83 -7.13
CA GLY A 87 16.21 -6.97 -6.73
C GLY A 87 15.50 -5.63 -6.44
N LEU A 88 16.26 -4.60 -6.05
CA LEU A 88 15.76 -3.23 -5.88
C LEU A 88 15.75 -2.42 -7.19
N HIS A 89 16.18 -3.00 -8.31
CA HIS A 89 16.35 -2.32 -9.61
C HIS A 89 17.26 -1.08 -9.55
N VAL A 90 18.31 -1.10 -8.69
CA VAL A 90 19.21 0.04 -8.46
C VAL A 90 20.66 -0.24 -8.89
N GLU A 91 20.85 -1.15 -9.85
CA GLU A 91 22.18 -1.50 -10.38
C GLU A 91 22.85 -0.31 -11.08
N ASP A 92 22.07 0.55 -11.70
CA ASP A 92 22.49 1.76 -12.42
C ASP A 92 22.71 2.98 -11.50
N ALA A 93 22.40 2.88 -10.20
CA ALA A 93 22.63 3.96 -9.26
C ALA A 93 24.13 4.27 -9.15
N HIS A 94 24.53 5.49 -9.55
CA HIS A 94 25.92 5.93 -9.54
C HIS A 94 26.50 6.04 -8.13
N SER A 95 25.67 6.34 -7.13
CA SER A 95 26.05 6.48 -5.74
C SER A 95 25.03 5.82 -4.82
N GLU A 96 25.50 4.88 -4.00
CA GLU A 96 24.66 4.24 -2.98
C GLU A 96 24.21 5.25 -1.91
N ASN A 97 25.05 6.22 -1.56
CA ASN A 97 24.69 7.27 -0.61
C ASN A 97 23.57 8.17 -1.16
N ASP A 98 23.63 8.55 -2.43
CA ASP A 98 22.60 9.39 -3.04
C ASP A 98 21.26 8.66 -3.11
N PHE A 99 21.28 7.35 -3.37
CA PHE A 99 20.09 6.50 -3.30
C PHE A 99 19.48 6.51 -1.89
N HIS A 100 20.26 6.27 -0.83
CA HIS A 100 19.78 6.28 0.54
C HIS A 100 19.23 7.67 0.96
N HIS A 101 19.88 8.75 0.55
CA HIS A 101 19.39 10.11 0.79
C HIS A 101 18.10 10.43 0.01
N SER A 102 17.98 9.94 -1.23
CA SER A 102 16.75 10.11 -2.02
C SER A 102 15.59 9.34 -1.40
N PHE A 103 15.86 8.13 -0.90
CA PHE A 103 14.86 7.34 -0.19
C PHE A 103 14.45 7.97 1.14
N GLN A 104 15.40 8.52 1.91
CA GLN A 104 15.11 9.27 3.13
C GLN A 104 14.16 10.44 2.86
N ARG A 105 14.47 11.28 1.86
CA ARG A 105 13.61 12.41 1.47
C ARG A 105 12.21 11.95 1.07
N LEU A 106 12.12 10.86 0.31
CA LEU A 106 10.84 10.27 -0.06
C LEU A 106 10.03 9.85 1.17
N MET A 107 10.65 9.18 2.13
CA MET A 107 9.99 8.75 3.38
C MET A 107 9.54 9.94 4.23
N GLU A 108 10.37 10.98 4.34
CA GLU A 108 10.03 12.23 5.05
C GLU A 108 8.86 12.95 4.37
N ASP A 109 8.88 13.06 3.05
CA ASP A 109 7.81 13.70 2.27
C ASP A 109 6.48 12.95 2.41
N ILE A 110 6.49 11.61 2.37
CA ILE A 110 5.28 10.79 2.51
C ILE A 110 4.75 10.80 3.95
N SER A 111 5.64 10.82 4.95
CA SER A 111 5.27 10.82 6.37
C SER A 111 4.72 12.16 6.87
N SER A 112 4.76 13.22 6.05
CA SER A 112 4.23 14.55 6.39
C SER A 112 2.70 14.66 6.28
N ASP A 113 2.00 13.53 6.28
CA ASP A 113 0.55 13.47 6.13
C ASP A 113 -0.21 14.18 7.27
N GLY A 114 -1.33 14.78 6.89
CA GLY A 114 -2.20 15.53 7.81
C GLY A 114 -3.12 14.62 8.63
N PRO A 115 -4.04 15.19 9.43
CA PRO A 115 -4.91 14.45 10.35
C PRO A 115 -5.97 13.58 9.64
N ASP A 116 -6.07 13.64 8.33
CA ASP A 116 -7.08 12.95 7.53
C ASP A 116 -6.57 11.66 6.86
N VAL A 117 -5.25 11.42 6.90
CA VAL A 117 -4.62 10.19 6.41
C VAL A 117 -3.63 9.68 7.45
N THR A 118 -3.69 8.39 7.73
CA THR A 118 -2.77 7.69 8.62
C THR A 118 -2.03 6.63 7.80
N LEU A 119 -0.71 6.77 7.70
CA LEU A 119 0.19 5.78 7.12
C LEU A 119 1.26 5.42 8.14
N ASN A 120 1.15 4.25 8.73
CA ASN A 120 2.13 3.74 9.69
C ASN A 120 2.98 2.67 9.03
N ILE A 121 4.27 2.93 8.87
CA ILE A 121 5.27 2.00 8.33
C ILE A 121 6.22 1.63 9.46
N ALA A 122 6.38 0.33 9.74
CA ALA A 122 7.32 -0.16 10.73
C ALA A 122 8.27 -1.19 10.12
N ASN A 123 9.57 -0.86 10.12
CA ASN A 123 10.66 -1.71 9.66
C ASN A 123 11.55 -2.08 10.84
N GLY A 124 11.70 -3.37 11.13
CA GLY A 124 12.50 -3.87 12.24
C GLY A 124 13.46 -4.97 11.83
N LEU A 125 14.69 -4.88 12.30
CA LEU A 125 15.73 -5.90 12.18
C LEU A 125 16.03 -6.42 13.59
N PHE A 126 15.69 -7.67 13.85
CA PHE A 126 15.88 -8.30 15.15
C PHE A 126 16.91 -9.44 15.03
N LEU A 127 18.04 -9.29 15.69
CA LEU A 127 19.15 -10.23 15.64
C LEU A 127 19.28 -10.97 16.99
N GLN A 128 19.87 -12.16 16.95
CA GLN A 128 20.22 -12.88 18.18
C GLN A 128 21.16 -12.05 19.05
N ARG A 129 20.95 -12.09 20.36
CA ARG A 129 21.81 -11.43 21.34
C ARG A 129 23.28 -11.83 21.15
N GLY A 130 24.16 -10.83 21.17
CA GLY A 130 25.57 -11.02 20.92
C GLY A 130 26.00 -10.90 19.46
N ALA A 131 25.12 -10.59 18.54
CA ALA A 131 25.44 -10.44 17.11
C ALA A 131 26.50 -9.37 16.80
N GLY A 132 26.83 -8.47 17.73
CA GLY A 132 27.85 -7.43 17.50
C GLY A 132 27.44 -6.40 16.46
N ILE A 133 26.25 -5.81 16.63
CA ILE A 133 25.72 -4.81 15.67
C ILE A 133 26.63 -3.59 15.63
N ILE A 134 26.95 -3.14 14.41
CA ILE A 134 27.79 -1.97 14.15
C ILE A 134 26.98 -0.69 14.39
N TYR A 135 27.44 0.17 15.32
CA TYR A 135 26.74 1.39 15.69
C TYR A 135 26.41 2.32 14.50
N ASN A 136 27.36 2.51 13.59
CA ASN A 136 27.16 3.34 12.41
C ASN A 136 26.05 2.82 11.50
N PHE A 137 25.88 1.49 11.41
CA PHE A 137 24.77 0.89 10.67
C PHE A 137 23.42 1.22 11.32
N THR A 138 23.31 1.02 12.64
CA THR A 138 22.05 1.33 13.38
C THR A 138 21.66 2.79 13.22
N HIS A 139 22.63 3.71 13.29
CA HIS A 139 22.37 5.13 13.08
C HIS A 139 21.83 5.41 11.69
N LYS A 140 22.48 4.88 10.63
CA LYS A 140 22.04 5.07 9.24
C LYS A 140 20.67 4.43 8.97
N ALA A 141 20.41 3.22 9.47
CA ALA A 141 19.13 2.55 9.33
C ALA A 141 17.97 3.38 9.91
N ARG A 142 18.21 3.99 11.07
CA ARG A 142 17.23 4.89 11.70
C ARG A 142 17.06 6.19 10.89
N THR A 143 18.16 6.82 10.48
CA THR A 143 18.14 8.12 9.80
C THR A 143 17.47 8.03 8.42
N HIS A 144 17.85 7.06 7.60
CA HIS A 144 17.35 6.99 6.23
C HIS A 144 16.01 6.28 6.09
N TYR A 145 15.66 5.35 7.02
CA TYR A 145 14.52 4.45 6.84
C TYR A 145 13.60 4.36 8.06
N ASN A 146 13.85 5.14 9.10
CA ASN A 146 13.15 5.05 10.39
C ASN A 146 13.08 3.59 10.92
N SER A 147 14.12 2.79 10.63
CA SER A 147 14.15 1.37 10.96
C SER A 147 14.72 1.11 12.34
N VAL A 148 14.09 0.20 13.08
CA VAL A 148 14.58 -0.29 14.35
C VAL A 148 15.54 -1.45 14.11
N VAL A 149 16.71 -1.41 14.76
CA VAL A 149 17.68 -2.51 14.78
C VAL A 149 17.96 -2.87 16.22
N SER A 150 17.65 -4.10 16.61
CA SER A 150 17.74 -4.54 18.02
C SER A 150 18.22 -5.98 18.13
N THR A 151 18.73 -6.33 19.32
CA THR A 151 19.08 -7.72 19.65
C THR A 151 18.13 -8.29 20.68
N LEU A 152 17.70 -9.54 20.46
CA LEU A 152 16.80 -10.29 21.34
C LEU A 152 17.43 -11.67 21.64
N ASP A 153 17.04 -12.27 22.74
CA ASP A 153 17.53 -13.61 23.13
C ASP A 153 16.60 -14.70 22.59
N PHE A 154 16.77 -15.05 21.31
CA PHE A 154 15.95 -16.11 20.73
C PHE A 154 16.30 -17.48 21.29
N ASN A 155 17.58 -17.74 21.60
CA ASN A 155 18.05 -19.04 22.05
C ASN A 155 17.44 -19.45 23.38
N ASN A 156 17.42 -18.55 24.36
CA ASN A 156 16.97 -18.87 25.72
C ASN A 156 15.57 -18.31 26.05
N SER A 157 15.08 -17.37 25.30
CA SER A 157 13.84 -16.62 25.60
C SER A 157 13.01 -16.33 24.36
N SER A 158 12.85 -17.33 23.48
CA SER A 158 12.13 -17.19 22.20
C SER A 158 10.71 -16.64 22.39
N VAL A 159 9.94 -17.14 23.37
CA VAL A 159 8.58 -16.67 23.65
C VAL A 159 8.57 -15.18 24.04
N ALA A 160 9.49 -14.77 24.94
CA ALA A 160 9.60 -13.38 25.35
C ALA A 160 10.06 -12.47 24.21
N SER A 161 11.00 -12.94 23.38
CA SER A 161 11.49 -12.25 22.20
C SER A 161 10.37 -12.04 21.16
N THR A 162 9.57 -13.07 20.89
CA THR A 162 8.39 -12.99 20.03
C THR A 162 7.37 -11.97 20.54
N LYS A 163 7.09 -11.98 21.85
CA LYS A 163 6.21 -11.00 22.47
C LYS A 163 6.75 -9.57 22.35
N THR A 164 8.05 -9.38 22.50
CA THR A 164 8.70 -8.06 22.33
C THR A 164 8.51 -7.54 20.92
N ILE A 165 8.70 -8.39 19.88
CA ILE A 165 8.46 -8.02 18.49
C ILE A 165 6.98 -7.67 18.27
N ASN A 166 6.05 -8.50 18.75
CA ASN A 166 4.61 -8.25 18.62
C ASN A 166 4.19 -6.94 19.30
N ASN A 167 4.68 -6.66 20.49
CA ASN A 167 4.39 -5.41 21.20
C ASN A 167 4.89 -4.20 20.40
N TRP A 168 6.12 -4.26 19.87
CA TRP A 168 6.66 -3.20 19.02
C TRP A 168 5.83 -2.98 17.76
N VAL A 169 5.40 -4.06 17.09
CA VAL A 169 4.52 -3.97 15.90
C VAL A 169 3.18 -3.35 16.27
N ASN A 170 2.56 -3.81 17.38
CA ASN A 170 1.29 -3.29 17.87
C ASN A 170 1.35 -1.78 18.14
N GLU A 171 2.40 -1.32 18.83
CA GLU A 171 2.62 0.11 19.10
C GLU A 171 2.86 0.89 17.80
N SER A 172 3.72 0.39 16.91
CA SER A 172 4.06 1.05 15.65
C SER A 172 2.89 1.13 14.67
N THR A 173 1.89 0.24 14.79
CA THR A 173 0.70 0.22 13.93
C THR A 173 -0.56 0.73 14.64
N SER A 174 -0.40 1.45 15.76
CA SER A 174 -1.51 2.01 16.54
C SER A 174 -2.56 0.96 16.94
N GLY A 175 -2.13 -0.25 17.26
CA GLY A 175 -2.99 -1.37 17.68
C GLY A 175 -3.60 -2.17 16.51
N MET A 176 -3.35 -1.79 15.28
CA MET A 176 -4.00 -2.41 14.12
C MET A 176 -3.43 -3.77 13.75
N ILE A 177 -2.17 -4.06 14.14
CA ILE A 177 -1.52 -5.37 13.97
C ILE A 177 -1.04 -5.85 15.35
N PRO A 178 -1.90 -6.46 16.16
CA PRO A 178 -1.56 -6.83 17.55
C PRO A 178 -0.65 -8.07 17.65
N ASN A 179 -0.68 -8.98 16.68
CA ASN A 179 0.00 -10.27 16.73
C ASN A 179 0.60 -10.65 15.36
N LEU A 180 1.71 -9.99 14.99
CA LEU A 180 2.41 -10.32 13.75
C LEU A 180 2.95 -11.76 13.78
N LEU A 181 3.59 -12.17 14.86
CA LEU A 181 4.12 -13.52 15.03
C LEU A 181 3.15 -14.33 15.88
N THR A 182 2.44 -15.26 15.27
CA THR A 182 1.41 -16.08 15.93
C THR A 182 1.98 -17.29 16.69
N GLN A 183 3.23 -17.64 16.41
CA GLN A 183 3.98 -18.70 17.11
C GLN A 183 5.32 -18.14 17.58
N PRO A 184 5.88 -18.67 18.66
CA PRO A 184 7.23 -18.34 19.06
C PRO A 184 8.23 -18.60 17.93
N LEU A 185 9.22 -17.73 17.78
CA LEU A 185 10.33 -17.93 16.84
C LEU A 185 11.14 -19.16 17.24
N ASP A 186 11.75 -19.83 16.26
CA ASP A 186 12.66 -20.93 16.52
C ASP A 186 13.84 -20.43 17.40
N PRO A 187 14.20 -21.14 18.47
CA PRO A 187 15.37 -20.80 19.28
C PRO A 187 16.68 -20.71 18.47
N LEU A 188 16.77 -21.37 17.32
CA LEU A 188 17.92 -21.29 16.42
C LEU A 188 17.90 -20.07 15.49
N THR A 189 16.87 -19.23 15.57
CA THR A 189 16.76 -17.99 14.78
C THR A 189 17.94 -17.08 15.06
N THR A 190 18.61 -16.60 14.01
CA THR A 190 19.72 -15.66 14.10
C THR A 190 19.32 -14.23 13.75
N PHE A 191 18.42 -14.06 12.78
CA PHE A 191 18.03 -12.77 12.29
C PHE A 191 16.64 -12.81 11.63
N VAL A 192 15.71 -12.03 12.13
CA VAL A 192 14.37 -11.83 11.53
C VAL A 192 14.21 -10.36 11.12
N ALA A 193 13.79 -10.15 9.88
CA ALA A 193 13.37 -8.85 9.37
C ALA A 193 11.83 -8.76 9.38
N VAL A 194 11.31 -7.67 9.92
CA VAL A 194 9.88 -7.42 10.08
C VAL A 194 9.50 -6.15 9.34
N ASN A 195 8.43 -6.24 8.55
CA ASN A 195 7.89 -5.14 7.81
C ASN A 195 6.37 -5.10 7.96
N THR A 196 5.83 -4.03 8.53
CA THR A 196 4.39 -3.89 8.71
C THR A 196 3.92 -2.51 8.27
N VAL A 197 2.75 -2.47 7.66
CA VAL A 197 2.14 -1.23 7.18
C VAL A 197 0.66 -1.22 7.47
N PHE A 198 0.20 -0.12 8.02
CA PHE A 198 -1.21 0.20 8.21
C PHE A 198 -1.56 1.48 7.47
N PHE A 199 -2.68 1.47 6.75
CA PHE A 199 -3.21 2.65 6.07
C PHE A 199 -4.68 2.83 6.37
N ASN A 200 -5.03 4.07 6.66
CA ASN A 200 -6.38 4.53 6.80
C ASN A 200 -6.47 6.00 6.35
N GLY A 201 -7.33 6.29 5.37
CA GLY A 201 -7.47 7.64 4.82
C GLY A 201 -8.91 8.05 4.63
N LYS A 202 -9.27 9.29 4.90
CA LYS A 202 -10.60 9.85 4.65
C LYS A 202 -10.77 10.20 3.18
N TRP A 203 -11.92 9.85 2.59
CA TRP A 203 -12.24 10.25 1.22
C TRP A 203 -12.42 11.76 1.08
N VAL A 204 -12.06 12.33 -0.06
CA VAL A 204 -12.45 13.71 -0.41
C VAL A 204 -13.98 13.85 -0.38
N THR A 205 -14.67 12.87 -0.95
CA THR A 205 -16.14 12.78 -0.92
C THR A 205 -16.52 11.47 -0.25
N PRO A 206 -16.98 11.48 1.02
CA PRO A 206 -17.35 10.28 1.75
C PRO A 206 -18.62 9.64 1.18
N PHE A 207 -18.82 8.34 1.43
CA PHE A 207 -20.04 7.64 1.15
C PHE A 207 -21.07 7.91 2.27
N ASP A 208 -22.37 7.89 1.93
CA ASP A 208 -23.44 7.94 2.93
C ASP A 208 -23.62 6.54 3.55
N PRO A 209 -23.45 6.37 4.88
CA PRO A 209 -23.65 5.08 5.54
C PRO A 209 -25.02 4.47 5.32
N LEU A 210 -26.06 5.30 5.11
CA LEU A 210 -27.42 4.84 4.81
C LEU A 210 -27.53 4.18 3.42
N MET A 211 -26.58 4.43 2.54
CA MET A 211 -26.51 3.83 1.20
C MET A 211 -25.63 2.60 1.13
N THR A 212 -25.09 2.14 2.27
CA THR A 212 -24.36 0.88 2.37
C THR A 212 -25.35 -0.28 2.52
N THR A 213 -25.35 -1.20 1.59
CA THR A 213 -26.25 -2.37 1.58
C THR A 213 -25.48 -3.65 1.25
N ASP A 214 -25.92 -4.77 1.81
CA ASP A 214 -25.37 -6.08 1.45
C ASP A 214 -25.71 -6.40 -0.01
N MET A 215 -24.67 -6.70 -0.79
CA MET A 215 -24.79 -7.05 -2.20
C MET A 215 -23.92 -8.26 -2.52
N GLU A 216 -24.23 -8.96 -3.61
CA GLU A 216 -23.43 -10.07 -4.10
C GLU A 216 -22.07 -9.58 -4.63
N PHE A 217 -21.02 -10.22 -4.15
CA PHE A 217 -19.66 -10.13 -4.71
C PHE A 217 -19.30 -11.51 -5.28
N ASP A 218 -18.99 -11.56 -6.57
CA ASP A 218 -18.59 -12.79 -7.26
C ASP A 218 -17.06 -12.98 -7.10
N THR A 219 -16.64 -13.98 -6.36
CA THR A 219 -15.22 -14.27 -6.11
C THR A 219 -14.53 -15.06 -7.22
N GLY A 220 -15.27 -15.44 -8.29
CA GLY A 220 -14.81 -16.37 -9.31
C GLY A 220 -14.94 -17.86 -8.91
N ALA A 221 -15.00 -18.15 -7.60
CA ALA A 221 -15.24 -19.48 -7.04
C ALA A 221 -16.65 -19.62 -6.44
N GLY A 222 -17.42 -18.53 -6.41
CA GLY A 222 -18.76 -18.45 -5.85
C GLY A 222 -19.10 -17.03 -5.43
N LYS A 223 -20.33 -16.81 -4.98
CA LYS A 223 -20.83 -15.50 -4.57
C LYS A 223 -20.87 -15.39 -3.04
N VAL A 224 -20.52 -14.23 -2.52
CA VAL A 224 -20.58 -13.88 -1.11
C VAL A 224 -21.34 -12.58 -0.92
N GLN A 225 -22.04 -12.41 0.21
CA GLN A 225 -22.69 -11.16 0.55
C GLN A 225 -21.70 -10.25 1.28
N VAL A 226 -21.53 -9.03 0.78
CA VAL A 226 -20.64 -8.02 1.35
C VAL A 226 -21.34 -6.67 1.42
N PRO A 227 -21.10 -5.85 2.44
CA PRO A 227 -21.61 -4.49 2.49
C PRO A 227 -20.94 -3.65 1.39
N ILE A 228 -21.73 -3.16 0.43
CA ILE A 228 -21.29 -2.27 -0.63
C ILE A 228 -21.73 -0.85 -0.30
N MET A 229 -20.76 0.03 -0.12
CA MET A 229 -20.97 1.48 -0.01
C MET A 229 -21.30 2.02 -1.39
N SER A 230 -22.40 2.71 -1.55
CA SER A 230 -22.86 3.21 -2.85
C SER A 230 -23.04 4.72 -2.84
N GLY A 231 -22.77 5.36 -3.99
CA GLY A 231 -22.97 6.80 -4.18
C GLY A 231 -22.83 7.21 -5.65
N THR A 232 -23.11 8.48 -5.94
CA THR A 232 -22.85 9.07 -7.26
C THR A 232 -21.82 10.17 -7.10
N PHE A 233 -20.70 10.04 -7.80
CA PHE A 233 -19.54 10.90 -7.66
C PHE A 233 -18.94 11.27 -9.02
N ALA A 234 -18.35 12.46 -9.10
CA ALA A 234 -17.42 12.81 -10.18
C ALA A 234 -16.05 12.23 -9.82
N ILE A 235 -15.65 11.13 -10.47
CA ILE A 235 -14.38 10.44 -10.25
C ILE A 235 -13.53 10.43 -11.52
N ASN A 236 -12.21 10.41 -11.37
CA ASN A 236 -11.32 10.18 -12.49
C ASN A 236 -11.46 8.72 -12.95
N TYR A 237 -11.71 8.56 -14.24
CA TYR A 237 -12.04 7.26 -14.85
C TYR A 237 -11.40 7.12 -16.23
N ILE A 238 -11.06 5.88 -16.58
CA ILE A 238 -10.64 5.50 -17.94
C ILE A 238 -11.16 4.10 -18.27
N ASN A 239 -11.63 3.93 -19.50
CA ASN A 239 -11.87 2.63 -20.10
C ASN A 239 -10.58 2.16 -20.80
N ILE A 240 -10.19 0.90 -20.61
CA ILE A 240 -8.96 0.30 -21.13
C ILE A 240 -9.34 -0.92 -21.97
N PRO A 241 -9.74 -0.71 -23.25
CA PRO A 241 -10.24 -1.79 -24.12
C PRO A 241 -9.22 -2.90 -24.33
N GLU A 242 -7.93 -2.55 -24.47
CA GLU A 242 -6.82 -3.47 -24.70
C GLU A 242 -6.61 -4.46 -23.53
N LEU A 243 -6.91 -4.04 -22.31
CA LEU A 243 -6.86 -4.89 -21.12
C LEU A 243 -8.24 -5.49 -20.76
N LYS A 244 -9.27 -5.20 -21.55
CA LYS A 244 -10.66 -5.53 -21.20
C LYS A 244 -11.01 -5.14 -19.77
N ALA A 245 -10.57 -3.97 -19.35
CA ALA A 245 -10.72 -3.46 -17.99
C ALA A 245 -11.14 -1.99 -17.99
N HIS A 246 -11.46 -1.47 -16.84
CA HIS A 246 -11.60 -0.05 -16.59
C HIS A 246 -10.97 0.33 -15.26
N MET A 247 -10.50 1.57 -15.14
CA MET A 247 -9.83 2.05 -13.94
C MET A 247 -10.52 3.32 -13.42
N ALA A 248 -10.69 3.38 -12.12
CA ALA A 248 -11.22 4.54 -11.41
C ALA A 248 -10.30 4.93 -10.26
N ALA A 249 -10.26 6.24 -9.94
CA ALA A 249 -9.47 6.81 -8.87
C ALA A 249 -10.37 7.45 -7.80
N PHE A 250 -10.09 7.15 -6.54
CA PHE A 250 -10.78 7.63 -5.37
C PHE A 250 -9.79 8.42 -4.50
N PRO A 251 -9.80 9.77 -4.58
CA PRO A 251 -8.83 10.57 -3.85
C PRO A 251 -9.16 10.62 -2.35
N TYR A 252 -8.11 10.56 -1.53
CA TYR A 252 -8.18 10.84 -0.11
C TYR A 252 -8.06 12.34 0.18
N LYS A 253 -8.55 12.78 1.34
CA LYS A 253 -8.42 14.18 1.79
C LYS A 253 -6.97 14.62 1.78
N GLY A 254 -6.75 15.90 1.50
CA GLY A 254 -5.41 16.44 1.26
C GLY A 254 -4.94 16.30 -0.18
N GLY A 255 -5.57 15.41 -1.00
CA GLY A 255 -5.30 15.25 -2.42
C GLY A 255 -3.95 14.63 -2.76
N ARG A 256 -3.19 14.20 -1.74
CA ARG A 256 -1.86 13.62 -1.93
C ARG A 256 -1.91 12.13 -2.26
N GLN A 257 -2.84 11.38 -1.64
CA GLN A 257 -3.01 9.96 -1.91
C GLN A 257 -4.33 9.70 -2.63
N ALA A 258 -4.34 8.68 -3.47
CA ALA A 258 -5.55 8.17 -4.09
C ALA A 258 -5.54 6.64 -4.15
N MET A 259 -6.71 6.04 -3.96
CA MET A 259 -6.93 4.61 -4.25
C MET A 259 -7.34 4.47 -5.71
N TYR A 260 -6.67 3.60 -6.41
CA TYR A 260 -6.98 3.20 -7.77
C TYR A 260 -7.50 1.78 -7.80
N ILE A 261 -8.51 1.53 -8.60
CA ILE A 261 -9.07 0.19 -8.79
C ILE A 261 -9.14 -0.11 -10.28
N ILE A 262 -8.45 -1.17 -10.71
CA ILE A 262 -8.55 -1.71 -12.06
C ILE A 262 -9.51 -2.90 -12.01
N LEU A 263 -10.66 -2.75 -12.64
CA LEU A 263 -11.75 -3.72 -12.61
C LEU A 263 -11.88 -4.40 -13.98
N PRO A 264 -11.61 -5.70 -14.10
CA PRO A 264 -11.77 -6.46 -15.34
C PRO A 264 -13.23 -6.45 -15.81
N ARG A 265 -13.43 -6.50 -17.13
CA ARG A 265 -14.74 -6.62 -17.78
C ARG A 265 -14.95 -8.03 -18.35
N GLY A 266 -16.20 -8.44 -18.43
CA GLY A 266 -16.60 -9.70 -19.10
C GLY A 266 -16.55 -10.93 -18.20
N GLN A 267 -16.91 -12.06 -18.80
CA GLN A 267 -16.89 -13.39 -18.20
C GLN A 267 -16.00 -14.31 -19.07
N PRO A 268 -15.27 -15.28 -18.53
CA PRO A 268 -15.15 -15.58 -17.09
C PRO A 268 -14.46 -14.44 -16.35
N ILE A 269 -14.74 -14.32 -15.04
CA ILE A 269 -14.10 -13.31 -14.17
C ILE A 269 -12.59 -13.48 -14.31
N GLY A 270 -11.96 -12.45 -14.90
CA GLY A 270 -10.66 -12.53 -15.53
C GLY A 270 -9.55 -13.02 -14.59
N ASN A 271 -8.58 -13.67 -15.17
CA ASN A 271 -7.32 -13.99 -14.52
C ASN A 271 -6.59 -12.70 -14.15
N LEU A 272 -6.66 -12.30 -12.86
CA LEU A 272 -6.00 -11.09 -12.36
C LEU A 272 -4.48 -11.16 -12.54
N GLU A 273 -3.89 -12.36 -12.52
CA GLU A 273 -2.45 -12.52 -12.76
C GLU A 273 -2.08 -12.15 -14.19
N ALA A 274 -2.85 -12.60 -15.19
CA ALA A 274 -2.61 -12.20 -16.57
C ALA A 274 -2.79 -10.69 -16.77
N LEU A 275 -3.80 -10.09 -16.12
CA LEU A 275 -3.96 -8.63 -16.13
C LEU A 275 -2.78 -7.92 -15.48
N GLU A 276 -2.30 -8.41 -14.34
CA GLU A 276 -1.18 -7.83 -13.61
C GLU A 276 0.12 -7.90 -14.44
N GLN A 277 0.37 -9.02 -15.15
CA GLN A 277 1.52 -9.21 -16.04
C GLN A 277 1.54 -8.22 -17.23
N GLU A 278 0.37 -7.74 -17.66
CA GLU A 278 0.25 -6.74 -18.73
C GLU A 278 0.49 -5.29 -18.25
N LEU A 279 0.68 -5.09 -16.94
CA LEU A 279 0.93 -3.77 -16.34
C LEU A 279 2.42 -3.55 -16.12
N SER A 280 2.84 -2.30 -16.25
CA SER A 280 4.16 -1.79 -15.84
C SER A 280 3.97 -0.44 -15.17
N ALA A 281 4.99 0.05 -14.48
CA ALA A 281 4.97 1.36 -13.86
C ALA A 281 4.67 2.47 -14.89
N GLU A 282 5.31 2.42 -16.06
CA GLU A 282 5.06 3.39 -17.16
C GLU A 282 3.63 3.27 -17.70
N LYS A 283 3.12 2.05 -17.88
CA LYS A 283 1.75 1.84 -18.35
C LYS A 283 0.72 2.42 -17.38
N ILE A 284 0.89 2.18 -16.08
CA ILE A 284 0.05 2.77 -15.03
C ILE A 284 0.11 4.29 -15.07
N ASN A 285 1.30 4.89 -15.13
CA ASN A 285 1.47 6.34 -15.23
C ASN A 285 0.78 6.91 -16.49
N SER A 286 0.94 6.23 -17.63
CA SER A 286 0.27 6.61 -18.90
C SER A 286 -1.26 6.53 -18.79
N LEU A 287 -1.80 5.51 -18.14
CA LEU A 287 -3.24 5.36 -17.92
C LEU A 287 -3.78 6.47 -16.99
N ILE A 288 -3.09 6.76 -15.88
CA ILE A 288 -3.45 7.82 -14.95
C ILE A 288 -3.50 9.18 -15.66
N ALA A 289 -2.50 9.51 -16.46
CA ALA A 289 -2.45 10.76 -17.23
C ALA A 289 -3.61 10.93 -18.23
N LYS A 290 -4.19 9.81 -18.69
CA LYS A 290 -5.32 9.80 -19.63
C LYS A 290 -6.68 9.81 -18.95
N MET A 291 -6.76 9.61 -17.64
CA MET A 291 -8.03 9.63 -16.90
C MET A 291 -8.73 10.98 -17.03
N ARG A 292 -10.05 10.95 -17.00
CA ARG A 292 -10.87 12.16 -17.04
C ARG A 292 -11.99 12.07 -16.00
N PRO A 293 -12.39 13.18 -15.40
CA PRO A 293 -13.52 13.20 -14.49
C PRO A 293 -14.80 12.82 -15.22
N LEU A 294 -15.54 11.89 -14.62
CA LEU A 294 -16.82 11.40 -15.12
C LEU A 294 -17.77 11.18 -13.96
N GLU A 295 -19.02 11.65 -14.09
CA GLU A 295 -20.06 11.34 -13.12
C GLU A 295 -20.44 9.87 -13.24
N MET A 296 -20.29 9.13 -12.15
CA MET A 296 -20.52 7.69 -12.11
C MET A 296 -21.26 7.28 -10.84
N ARG A 297 -22.14 6.31 -11.00
CA ARG A 297 -22.64 5.54 -9.87
C ARG A 297 -21.57 4.53 -9.45
N VAL A 298 -21.11 4.66 -8.21
CA VAL A 298 -20.01 3.88 -7.66
C VAL A 298 -20.49 2.93 -6.59
N GLY A 299 -19.90 1.74 -6.52
CA GLY A 299 -20.04 0.82 -5.40
C GLY A 299 -18.69 0.24 -4.99
N LEU A 300 -18.30 0.43 -3.74
CA LEU A 300 -17.07 -0.15 -3.15
C LEU A 300 -17.41 -1.03 -1.96
N PRO A 301 -16.77 -2.20 -1.79
CA PRO A 301 -16.91 -2.99 -0.59
C PRO A 301 -16.42 -2.23 0.64
N ARG A 302 -17.21 -2.21 1.71
CA ARG A 302 -16.76 -1.84 3.04
C ARG A 302 -16.00 -3.03 3.62
N MET A 303 -14.68 -2.89 3.75
CA MET A 303 -13.82 -4.03 4.00
C MET A 303 -12.56 -3.69 4.77
N ARG A 304 -12.00 -4.71 5.41
CA ARG A 304 -10.62 -4.73 5.85
C ARG A 304 -9.83 -5.64 4.90
N LEU A 305 -8.76 -5.14 4.35
CA LEU A 305 -7.79 -5.92 3.60
C LEU A 305 -6.58 -6.14 4.48
N SER A 306 -6.41 -7.37 4.94
CA SER A 306 -5.23 -7.80 5.71
C SER A 306 -4.51 -8.87 4.92
N PHE A 307 -3.20 -8.69 4.77
CA PHE A 307 -2.35 -9.67 4.10
C PHE A 307 -1.06 -9.87 4.88
N LYS A 308 -0.78 -11.12 5.26
CA LYS A 308 0.43 -11.51 5.97
C LYS A 308 1.14 -12.63 5.22
N SER A 309 2.44 -12.50 5.05
CA SER A 309 3.27 -13.53 4.42
C SER A 309 4.72 -13.47 4.86
N SER A 310 5.38 -14.62 4.89
CA SER A 310 6.82 -14.70 4.72
C SER A 310 7.16 -14.38 3.27
N LEU A 311 8.09 -13.47 3.06
CA LEU A 311 8.60 -13.12 1.73
C LEU A 311 9.82 -13.96 1.33
N ARG A 312 10.30 -14.86 2.21
CA ARG A 312 11.55 -15.63 2.01
C ARG A 312 11.58 -16.33 0.66
N ASP A 313 10.56 -17.11 0.34
CA ASP A 313 10.54 -17.91 -0.89
C ASP A 313 10.33 -17.03 -2.14
N THR A 314 9.53 -15.97 -2.02
CA THR A 314 9.35 -14.99 -3.09
C THR A 314 10.65 -14.26 -3.40
N LEU A 315 11.36 -13.78 -2.39
CA LEU A 315 12.64 -13.09 -2.57
C LEU A 315 13.73 -14.02 -3.13
N LYS A 316 13.72 -15.32 -2.77
CA LYS A 316 14.59 -16.31 -3.41
C LYS A 316 14.29 -16.48 -4.89
N LYS A 317 13.00 -16.53 -5.29
CA LYS A 317 12.59 -16.58 -6.70
C LYS A 317 13.02 -15.33 -7.47
N LEU A 318 13.01 -14.18 -6.81
CA LEU A 318 13.50 -12.91 -7.35
C LEU A 318 15.03 -12.75 -7.26
N HIS A 319 15.75 -13.85 -7.14
CA HIS A 319 17.22 -13.92 -7.13
C HIS A 319 17.92 -13.21 -5.95
N MET A 320 17.22 -12.98 -4.84
CA MET A 320 17.76 -12.44 -3.59
C MET A 320 17.96 -13.54 -2.54
N GLY A 321 18.46 -14.72 -2.96
CA GLY A 321 18.52 -15.92 -2.12
C GLY A 321 19.73 -16.00 -1.19
N SER A 322 20.83 -15.33 -1.52
CA SER A 322 22.07 -15.48 -0.74
C SER A 322 21.93 -14.99 0.71
N MET A 323 21.10 -13.97 0.95
CA MET A 323 20.87 -13.45 2.31
C MET A 323 20.24 -14.47 3.27
N PHE A 324 19.58 -15.50 2.74
CA PHE A 324 18.94 -16.59 3.50
C PHE A 324 19.82 -17.84 3.66
N ASN A 325 21.01 -17.85 3.04
CA ASN A 325 21.88 -18.99 3.06
C ASN A 325 23.05 -18.78 4.05
N PRO A 326 23.16 -19.60 5.12
CA PRO A 326 24.21 -19.45 6.11
C PRO A 326 25.65 -19.45 5.54
N ALA A 327 25.86 -20.18 4.42
CA ALA A 327 27.16 -20.27 3.78
C ALA A 327 27.46 -19.12 2.79
N ALA A 328 26.47 -18.32 2.41
CA ALA A 328 26.59 -17.30 1.36
C ALA A 328 26.25 -15.89 1.84
N ALA A 329 25.44 -15.76 2.90
CA ALA A 329 25.04 -14.48 3.44
C ALA A 329 26.24 -13.66 3.91
N ASN A 330 26.28 -12.40 3.52
CA ASN A 330 27.32 -11.48 3.93
C ASN A 330 26.71 -10.16 4.41
N PHE A 331 26.62 -10.00 5.72
CA PHE A 331 26.15 -8.80 6.40
C PHE A 331 27.28 -8.12 7.20
N SER A 332 28.50 -8.14 6.70
CA SER A 332 29.67 -7.58 7.37
C SER A 332 29.66 -6.07 7.57
N ARG A 333 28.72 -5.34 6.93
CA ARG A 333 28.49 -3.92 7.19
C ARG A 333 27.43 -3.68 8.30
N LEU A 334 26.67 -4.72 8.69
CA LEU A 334 25.67 -4.67 9.75
C LEU A 334 26.23 -5.18 11.08
N THR A 335 27.01 -6.26 11.05
CA THR A 335 27.46 -6.99 12.23
C THR A 335 28.87 -7.52 12.06
N THR A 336 29.57 -7.72 13.19
CA THR A 336 30.91 -8.31 13.23
C THR A 336 30.90 -9.84 13.21
N LEU A 337 29.74 -10.47 13.41
CA LEU A 337 29.58 -11.93 13.38
C LEU A 337 28.82 -12.38 12.13
N PRO A 338 29.05 -13.59 11.62
CA PRO A 338 28.28 -14.15 10.53
C PRO A 338 26.80 -14.28 10.92
N VAL A 339 25.91 -13.68 10.15
CA VAL A 339 24.47 -13.81 10.30
C VAL A 339 23.81 -13.99 8.94
N TRP A 340 22.65 -14.62 8.94
CA TRP A 340 21.79 -14.75 7.76
C TRP A 340 20.35 -14.43 8.15
N VAL A 341 19.55 -13.99 7.20
CA VAL A 341 18.13 -13.72 7.44
C VAL A 341 17.38 -15.03 7.48
N ASP A 342 16.75 -15.35 8.61
CA ASP A 342 15.92 -16.55 8.72
C ASP A 342 14.57 -16.34 8.04
N ASP A 343 13.96 -15.17 8.22
CA ASP A 343 12.72 -14.79 7.56
C ASP A 343 12.59 -13.29 7.36
N VAL A 344 11.77 -12.92 6.37
CA VAL A 344 11.26 -11.56 6.12
C VAL A 344 9.75 -11.62 6.25
N VAL A 345 9.23 -11.19 7.39
CA VAL A 345 7.79 -11.23 7.68
C VAL A 345 7.16 -9.90 7.28
N HIS A 346 6.19 -9.96 6.38
CA HIS A 346 5.45 -8.80 5.89
C HIS A 346 3.97 -8.89 6.26
N GLU A 347 3.40 -7.82 6.82
CA GLU A 347 1.97 -7.69 7.03
C GLU A 347 1.48 -6.29 6.67
N THR A 348 0.40 -6.23 5.88
CA THR A 348 -0.30 -5.00 5.51
C THR A 348 -1.73 -5.04 5.98
N VAL A 349 -2.24 -3.88 6.40
CA VAL A 349 -3.66 -3.68 6.71
C VAL A 349 -4.14 -2.39 6.07
N ILE A 350 -5.23 -2.48 5.31
CA ILE A 350 -5.96 -1.35 4.73
C ILE A 350 -7.41 -1.44 5.19
N GLU A 351 -7.95 -0.36 5.73
CA GLU A 351 -9.38 -0.25 6.02
C GLU A 351 -10.07 0.65 5.00
N VAL A 352 -11.19 0.16 4.46
CA VAL A 352 -12.04 0.86 3.49
C VAL A 352 -13.43 1.00 4.09
N THR A 353 -13.78 2.22 4.48
CA THR A 353 -15.05 2.58 5.13
C THR A 353 -15.72 3.73 4.40
N GLU A 354 -16.94 4.10 4.78
CA GLU A 354 -17.73 5.17 4.17
C GLU A 354 -17.06 6.54 4.29
N GLU A 355 -16.46 6.81 5.40
CA GLU A 355 -15.80 8.09 5.67
C GLU A 355 -14.38 8.15 5.12
N GLY A 356 -13.78 6.96 4.88
CA GLY A 356 -12.36 6.79 4.99
C GLY A 356 -11.97 6.61 6.46
N THR A 357 -12.17 7.57 7.38
CA THR A 357 -12.13 7.43 8.84
C THR A 357 -12.97 8.50 9.53
N LYS A 358 -13.76 8.09 10.53
CA LYS A 358 -14.69 8.85 11.40
C LYS A 358 -14.74 10.37 11.23
N ALA A 359 -15.83 10.92 10.74
CA ALA A 359 -16.78 11.88 11.35
C ALA A 359 -17.62 12.68 10.33
N ALA A 360 -18.88 12.92 10.73
CA ALA A 360 -19.84 13.92 10.31
C ALA A 360 -20.52 13.77 8.93
N ALA A 361 -21.79 13.36 9.02
CA ALA A 361 -22.77 13.32 7.95
C ALA A 361 -22.90 14.65 7.19
N ALA A 362 -22.57 14.65 5.91
CA ALA A 362 -23.04 15.65 4.97
C ALA A 362 -24.23 15.06 4.22
N THR A 363 -25.43 15.49 4.57
CA THR A 363 -26.69 15.14 3.90
C THR A 363 -26.74 15.81 2.52
N GLY A 364 -26.29 15.11 1.49
CA GLY A 364 -26.50 15.46 0.09
C GLY A 364 -27.73 14.75 -0.44
N ALA A 365 -28.82 15.48 -0.72
CA ALA A 365 -30.01 14.93 -1.34
C ALA A 365 -29.69 14.47 -2.76
N LEU A 366 -29.75 13.17 -3.02
CA LEU A 366 -29.54 12.55 -4.32
C LEU A 366 -30.78 12.80 -5.19
N SER A 367 -30.61 13.61 -6.22
CA SER A 367 -31.58 13.77 -7.31
C SER A 367 -31.36 12.63 -8.32
N PHE A 368 -32.25 11.65 -8.33
CA PHE A 368 -32.29 10.61 -9.36
C PHE A 368 -32.75 11.21 -10.69
N ARG A 369 -31.82 11.56 -11.57
CA ARG A 369 -32.13 11.71 -13.00
C ARG A 369 -32.01 10.34 -13.65
N SER A 370 -33.12 9.82 -14.15
CA SER A 370 -33.16 8.60 -14.96
C SER A 370 -32.53 8.91 -16.34
N GLY A 371 -31.25 8.61 -16.46
CA GLY A 371 -30.47 8.63 -17.70
C GLY A 371 -29.40 7.56 -17.55
N ASN A 372 -28.88 7.07 -18.67
CA ASN A 372 -27.87 6.01 -18.76
C ASN A 372 -26.65 6.35 -17.87
N SER A 373 -26.72 6.01 -16.58
CA SER A 373 -25.68 6.36 -15.60
C SER A 373 -24.48 5.42 -15.81
N ASN A 374 -23.31 5.99 -16.00
CA ASN A 374 -22.07 5.24 -15.98
C ASN A 374 -21.94 4.54 -14.61
N ILE A 375 -21.53 3.27 -14.63
CA ILE A 375 -21.50 2.43 -13.42
C ILE A 375 -20.10 1.90 -13.20
N PHE A 376 -19.60 2.03 -11.98
CA PHE A 376 -18.36 1.42 -11.51
C PHE A 376 -18.61 0.71 -10.17
N PHE A 377 -18.94 -0.58 -10.23
CA PHE A 377 -19.22 -1.40 -9.04
C PHE A 377 -18.16 -2.46 -8.87
N VAL A 378 -17.47 -2.42 -7.74
CA VAL A 378 -16.45 -3.40 -7.35
C VAL A 378 -17.16 -4.57 -6.66
N ASN A 379 -17.75 -5.43 -7.47
CA ASN A 379 -18.50 -6.62 -7.07
C ASN A 379 -17.87 -7.92 -7.60
N ARG A 380 -16.60 -7.89 -7.97
CA ARG A 380 -15.80 -9.00 -8.48
C ARG A 380 -14.31 -8.70 -8.28
N PRO A 381 -13.42 -9.71 -8.48
CA PRO A 381 -11.98 -9.51 -8.32
C PRO A 381 -11.42 -8.35 -9.10
N ALA A 382 -10.52 -7.59 -8.46
CA ALA A 382 -9.93 -6.37 -8.99
C ALA A 382 -8.47 -6.22 -8.54
N ILE A 383 -7.68 -5.45 -9.30
CA ILE A 383 -6.39 -4.93 -8.83
C ILE A 383 -6.67 -3.62 -8.10
N ILE A 384 -6.09 -3.49 -6.91
CA ILE A 384 -6.21 -2.30 -6.07
C ILE A 384 -4.82 -1.78 -5.74
N PHE A 385 -4.62 -0.47 -5.84
CA PHE A 385 -3.41 0.16 -5.34
C PHE A 385 -3.70 1.53 -4.75
N ILE A 386 -2.89 1.92 -3.77
CA ILE A 386 -2.89 3.27 -3.19
C ILE A 386 -1.58 3.92 -3.60
N ARG A 387 -1.66 5.13 -4.15
CA ARG A 387 -0.52 5.86 -4.69
C ARG A 387 -0.37 7.21 -4.03
N ASP A 388 0.86 7.63 -3.79
CA ASP A 388 1.21 9.02 -3.52
C ASP A 388 1.29 9.79 -4.84
N GLU A 389 0.42 10.77 -5.04
CA GLU A 389 0.28 11.48 -6.32
C GLU A 389 1.44 12.45 -6.61
N VAL A 390 2.17 12.86 -5.58
CA VAL A 390 3.31 13.77 -5.71
C VAL A 390 4.55 13.03 -6.21
N SER A 391 4.86 11.89 -5.60
CA SER A 391 6.04 11.08 -5.97
C SER A 391 5.76 10.00 -6.99
N GLY A 392 4.48 9.66 -7.22
CA GLY A 392 4.10 8.54 -8.06
C GLY A 392 4.31 7.15 -7.43
N VAL A 393 4.73 7.09 -6.17
CA VAL A 393 5.08 5.85 -5.48
C VAL A 393 3.83 5.09 -5.06
N PRO A 394 3.71 3.78 -5.37
CA PRO A 394 2.68 2.95 -4.80
C PRO A 394 2.98 2.64 -3.33
N LEU A 395 2.08 3.08 -2.45
CA LEU A 395 2.09 2.75 -1.03
C LEU A 395 1.61 1.33 -0.80
N PHE A 396 0.61 0.91 -1.58
CA PHE A 396 0.06 -0.45 -1.60
C PHE A 396 -0.21 -0.88 -3.03
N TRP A 397 -0.04 -2.17 -3.27
CA TRP A 397 -0.36 -2.85 -4.53
C TRP A 397 -0.94 -4.23 -4.24
N GLY A 398 -2.02 -4.63 -4.91
CA GLY A 398 -2.53 -5.97 -4.69
C GLY A 398 -3.77 -6.35 -5.46
N LYS A 399 -4.23 -7.56 -5.16
CA LYS A 399 -5.41 -8.22 -5.72
C LYS A 399 -6.47 -8.38 -4.65
N LEU A 400 -7.65 -7.81 -4.89
CA LEU A 400 -8.86 -8.09 -4.14
C LEU A 400 -9.57 -9.25 -4.82
N VAL A 401 -9.61 -10.41 -4.19
CA VAL A 401 -10.33 -11.60 -4.68
C VAL A 401 -11.60 -11.83 -3.87
N ARG A 402 -11.53 -11.60 -2.56
CA ARG A 402 -12.66 -11.75 -1.63
C ARG A 402 -12.58 -10.68 -0.55
N PRO A 403 -13.52 -9.72 -0.51
CA PRO A 403 -13.56 -8.75 0.57
C PRO A 403 -13.79 -9.40 1.93
N GLU A 404 -13.08 -8.96 2.96
CA GLU A 404 -13.36 -9.27 4.36
C GLU A 404 -14.27 -8.18 4.91
N PRO A 405 -15.57 -8.45 5.16
CA PRO A 405 -16.51 -7.41 5.54
C PRO A 405 -16.15 -6.77 6.88
N LEU A 406 -16.03 -5.44 6.92
CA LEU A 406 -16.09 -4.67 8.15
C LEU A 406 -17.56 -4.50 8.53
N ARG A 407 -18.03 -5.24 9.55
CA ARG A 407 -19.36 -5.05 10.13
C ARG A 407 -19.23 -4.11 11.33
N THR A 408 -20.14 -3.14 11.44
CA THR A 408 -20.28 -2.23 12.60
C THR A 408 -20.78 -3.01 13.82
#